data_c448dc02b96e6c9499f1336eb0993313
#
_entry.id   c448dc02b96e6c9499f1336eb0993313
#
_cell.length_a   1.000
_cell.length_b   1.000
_cell.length_c   1.000
_cell.angle_alpha   90.00
_cell.angle_beta   90.00
_cell.angle_gamma   90.00
#
_symmetry.space_group_name_H-M   'P 1'
#
loop_
_entity.id
_entity.type
_entity.pdbx_description
1 polymer ?
#
loop_
_entity_poly.entity_id
_entity_poly.type
_entity_poly.pdbx_seq_one_letter_code
_entity_poly.pdbx_strand_id
1 'polypeptide(L)'
;MPEGHSVQRHAKEFNKKFKGKIVHVDSPQGRFTSEAKLIDGQKLIGAKAIGKQLFLKFDNGLTCRVHLGIYGKWRFVEGVDKVLYGQVRARFFNEEFLADLRGPTICEVIDRKAVKVIENRLGPDPTNTDPQGLQKQRFLERVSSSSSPIGILLMNQEVISGIGNVYRAEILFRAQISPHVSGKSLTREQIEEIWTDSVKLMKVGVATGFMTTREDRLKKRTKKADRNYVYKREGQKCLRCGGLVQIELMATRKLYWCPGCQF
;
A
#
# COMPACT_ATOMS: atom_id res chain seq x y z
N MET A 1 6.46 5.70 -4.50
CA MET A 1 5.12 5.19 -4.86
C MET A 1 4.50 4.64 -3.60
N PRO A 2 3.29 5.06 -3.22
CA PRO A 2 2.60 4.53 -2.05
C PRO A 2 2.26 3.04 -2.24
N GLU A 3 2.55 2.21 -1.22
CA GLU A 3 2.12 0.82 -1.13
C GLU A 3 1.32 0.63 0.17
N GLY A 4 0.77 -0.55 0.44
CA GLY A 4 -0.18 -0.78 1.53
C GLY A 4 0.24 -0.24 2.90
N HIS A 5 1.53 -0.40 3.27
CA HIS A 5 2.05 0.12 4.54
C HIS A 5 1.86 1.63 4.70
N SER A 6 2.00 2.43 3.61
CA SER A 6 1.81 3.89 3.69
C SER A 6 0.35 4.26 3.83
N VAL A 7 -0.57 3.52 3.18
CA VAL A 7 -2.01 3.74 3.32
C VAL A 7 -2.49 3.38 4.73
N GLN A 8 -1.94 2.30 5.30
CA GLN A 8 -2.21 1.93 6.70
C GLN A 8 -1.73 3.02 7.68
N ARG A 9 -0.58 3.65 7.42
CA ARG A 9 -0.13 4.80 8.21
C ARG A 9 -1.10 5.98 8.11
N HIS A 10 -1.58 6.30 6.90
CA HIS A 10 -2.57 7.37 6.73
C HIS A 10 -3.86 7.07 7.48
N ALA A 11 -4.35 5.82 7.46
CA ALA A 11 -5.51 5.43 8.24
C ALA A 11 -5.30 5.65 9.76
N LYS A 12 -4.10 5.31 10.27
CA LYS A 12 -3.73 5.58 11.66
C LYS A 12 -3.70 7.08 11.99
N GLU A 13 -3.13 7.91 11.09
CA GLU A 13 -3.11 9.37 11.26
C GLU A 13 -4.52 9.96 11.28
N PHE A 14 -5.41 9.53 10.38
CA PHE A 14 -6.81 9.95 10.40
C PHE A 14 -7.51 9.53 11.69
N ASN A 15 -7.33 8.29 12.14
CA ASN A 15 -7.92 7.84 13.40
C ASN A 15 -7.39 8.62 14.60
N LYS A 16 -6.09 8.93 14.63
CA LYS A 16 -5.49 9.71 15.73
C LYS A 16 -6.01 11.15 15.79
N LYS A 17 -6.19 11.80 14.63
CA LYS A 17 -6.42 13.24 14.52
C LYS A 17 -7.91 13.62 14.38
N PHE A 18 -8.70 12.76 13.75
CA PHE A 18 -10.05 13.11 13.31
C PHE A 18 -11.16 12.16 13.80
N LYS A 19 -10.83 10.94 14.26
CA LYS A 19 -11.86 9.98 14.71
C LYS A 19 -12.68 10.55 15.86
N GLY A 20 -14.01 10.48 15.75
CA GLY A 20 -14.97 10.95 16.74
C GLY A 20 -15.22 12.46 16.70
N LYS A 21 -14.53 13.21 15.82
CA LYS A 21 -14.66 14.65 15.66
C LYS A 21 -15.47 15.01 14.42
N ILE A 22 -16.08 16.19 14.42
CA ILE A 22 -16.64 16.80 13.22
C ILE A 22 -15.48 17.19 12.30
N VAL A 23 -15.62 16.89 11.02
CA VAL A 23 -14.61 17.16 10.00
C VAL A 23 -15.23 17.98 8.89
N HIS A 24 -14.65 19.16 8.66
CA HIS A 24 -14.96 19.96 7.49
C HIS A 24 -14.18 19.48 6.28
N VAL A 25 -14.83 19.49 5.12
CA VAL A 25 -14.24 18.98 3.89
C VAL A 25 -14.51 19.94 2.75
N ASP A 26 -13.45 20.40 2.10
CA ASP A 26 -13.54 21.21 0.89
C ASP A 26 -12.67 20.67 -0.26
N SER A 27 -12.81 21.26 -1.42
CA SER A 27 -12.05 20.92 -2.62
C SER A 27 -11.43 22.17 -3.25
N PRO A 28 -10.26 22.62 -2.78
CA PRO A 28 -9.62 23.82 -3.31
C PRO A 28 -9.36 23.80 -4.82
N GLN A 29 -9.11 22.60 -5.38
CA GLN A 29 -8.96 22.40 -6.83
C GLN A 29 -10.28 22.32 -7.59
N GLY A 30 -11.42 22.17 -6.91
CA GLY A 30 -12.75 22.08 -7.49
C GLY A 30 -13.18 20.67 -7.97
N ARG A 31 -12.25 19.72 -8.14
CA ARG A 31 -12.56 18.41 -8.72
C ARG A 31 -13.18 17.39 -7.77
N PHE A 32 -13.49 17.78 -6.56
CA PHE A 32 -14.13 16.96 -5.52
C PHE A 32 -15.24 17.74 -4.80
N THR A 33 -15.71 18.86 -5.36
CA THR A 33 -16.63 19.78 -4.68
C THR A 33 -17.99 19.18 -4.40
N SER A 34 -18.56 18.43 -5.33
CA SER A 34 -19.85 17.75 -5.16
C SER A 34 -19.81 16.69 -4.07
N GLU A 35 -18.77 15.88 -4.08
CA GLU A 35 -18.57 14.82 -3.09
C GLU A 35 -18.20 15.37 -1.71
N ALA A 36 -17.40 16.44 -1.67
CA ALA A 36 -17.04 17.12 -0.42
C ALA A 36 -18.28 17.57 0.35
N LYS A 37 -19.27 18.19 -0.32
CA LYS A 37 -20.53 18.63 0.27
C LYS A 37 -21.33 17.50 0.94
N LEU A 38 -21.19 16.26 0.48
CA LEU A 38 -21.90 15.10 1.06
C LEU A 38 -21.37 14.70 2.43
N ILE A 39 -20.13 15.08 2.75
CA ILE A 39 -19.44 14.66 3.97
C ILE A 39 -18.88 15.84 4.79
N ASP A 40 -19.06 17.07 4.31
CA ASP A 40 -18.70 18.28 5.08
C ASP A 40 -19.54 18.41 6.34
N GLY A 41 -18.90 18.76 7.44
CA GLY A 41 -19.55 18.90 8.75
C GLY A 41 -20.01 17.59 9.38
N GLN A 42 -19.66 16.42 8.82
CA GLN A 42 -20.01 15.12 9.37
C GLN A 42 -18.92 14.62 10.35
N LYS A 43 -19.33 13.77 11.29
CA LYS A 43 -18.40 13.13 12.24
C LYS A 43 -17.66 11.98 11.59
N LEU A 44 -16.31 11.97 11.65
CA LEU A 44 -15.53 10.82 11.20
C LEU A 44 -15.65 9.67 12.21
N ILE A 45 -16.30 8.57 11.82
CA ILE A 45 -16.43 7.37 12.64
C ILE A 45 -15.10 6.62 12.71
N GLY A 46 -14.34 6.61 11.64
CA GLY A 46 -13.02 6.00 11.60
C GLY A 46 -12.44 5.90 10.20
N ALA A 47 -11.16 5.57 10.16
CA ALA A 47 -10.42 5.33 8.94
C ALA A 47 -9.90 3.89 8.91
N LYS A 48 -10.03 3.23 7.76
CA LYS A 48 -9.55 1.86 7.49
C LYS A 48 -8.74 1.84 6.21
N ALA A 49 -7.64 1.10 6.21
CA ALA A 49 -6.91 0.78 4.99
C ALA A 49 -7.12 -0.69 4.64
N ILE A 50 -7.29 -0.99 3.34
CA ILE A 50 -7.24 -2.35 2.79
C ILE A 50 -6.40 -2.27 1.52
N GLY A 51 -5.27 -2.92 1.54
CA GLY A 51 -4.28 -2.81 0.47
C GLY A 51 -3.86 -1.36 0.24
N LYS A 52 -4.13 -0.85 -0.94
CA LYS A 52 -3.80 0.54 -1.34
C LYS A 52 -5.00 1.48 -1.28
N GLN A 53 -6.13 1.04 -0.72
CA GLN A 53 -7.35 1.82 -0.57
C GLN A 53 -7.47 2.37 0.86
N LEU A 54 -7.74 3.66 0.99
CA LEU A 54 -8.10 4.31 2.25
C LEU A 54 -9.60 4.58 2.26
N PHE A 55 -10.28 4.20 3.33
CA PHE A 55 -11.71 4.43 3.57
C PHE A 55 -11.87 5.30 4.81
N LEU A 56 -12.44 6.47 4.65
CA LEU A 56 -12.81 7.41 5.72
C LEU A 56 -14.33 7.34 5.90
N LYS A 57 -14.79 6.69 6.97
CA LYS A 57 -16.21 6.45 7.23
C LYS A 57 -16.80 7.57 8.07
N PHE A 58 -17.92 8.15 7.62
CA PHE A 58 -18.69 9.19 8.30
C PHE A 58 -19.98 8.65 8.93
N ASP A 59 -20.53 9.41 9.89
CA ASP A 59 -21.73 9.03 10.66
C ASP A 59 -23.03 9.06 9.83
N ASN A 60 -23.06 9.80 8.72
CA ASN A 60 -24.17 9.79 7.75
C ASN A 60 -24.22 8.51 6.88
N GLY A 61 -23.34 7.51 7.15
CA GLY A 61 -23.28 6.24 6.43
C GLY A 61 -22.42 6.27 5.15
N LEU A 62 -21.93 7.43 4.73
CA LEU A 62 -21.08 7.58 3.58
C LEU A 62 -19.61 7.34 3.92
N THR A 63 -18.81 7.04 2.91
CA THR A 63 -17.38 6.77 3.04
C THR A 63 -16.61 7.49 1.92
N CYS A 64 -15.64 8.31 2.29
CA CYS A 64 -14.69 8.81 1.32
C CYS A 64 -13.62 7.74 1.05
N ARG A 65 -13.54 7.29 -0.21
CA ARG A 65 -12.53 6.36 -0.69
C ARG A 65 -11.41 7.11 -1.40
N VAL A 66 -10.17 6.78 -1.03
CA VAL A 66 -8.98 7.37 -1.67
C VAL A 66 -8.01 6.28 -2.11
N HIS A 67 -7.58 6.36 -3.37
CA HIS A 67 -6.45 5.60 -3.90
C HIS A 67 -5.38 6.58 -4.40
N LEU A 68 -4.21 6.54 -3.77
CA LEU A 68 -3.15 7.52 -4.05
C LEU A 68 -2.52 7.36 -5.46
N GLY A 69 -2.52 6.14 -6.00
CA GLY A 69 -1.81 5.86 -7.26
C GLY A 69 -0.30 6.04 -7.10
N ILE A 70 0.32 6.64 -8.12
CA ILE A 70 1.79 6.87 -8.14
C ILE A 70 2.16 8.21 -7.51
N TYR A 71 1.36 9.23 -7.72
CA TYR A 71 1.68 10.63 -7.41
C TYR A 71 0.94 11.16 -6.18
N GLY A 72 -0.13 10.47 -5.75
CA GLY A 72 -0.96 10.89 -4.63
C GLY A 72 -0.18 10.99 -3.32
N LYS A 73 -0.45 12.06 -2.57
CA LYS A 73 0.20 12.34 -1.29
C LYS A 73 -0.77 12.99 -0.33
N TRP A 74 -0.66 12.60 0.95
CA TRP A 74 -1.26 13.31 2.07
C TRP A 74 -0.23 14.22 2.74
N ARG A 75 -0.66 15.41 3.16
CA ARG A 75 0.05 16.30 4.08
C ARG A 75 -0.83 16.49 5.31
N PHE A 76 -0.34 16.12 6.46
CA PHE A 76 -0.99 16.34 7.76
C PHE A 76 -0.28 17.49 8.46
N VAL A 77 -1.05 18.42 9.03
CA VAL A 77 -0.55 19.61 9.76
C VAL A 77 -1.31 19.73 11.07
N GLU A 78 -0.63 20.17 12.11
CA GLU A 78 -1.23 20.65 13.35
C GLU A 78 -1.52 22.13 13.23
N GLY A 79 -2.69 22.56 13.74
CA GLY A 79 -3.22 23.89 13.52
C GLY A 79 -3.94 24.03 12.17
N VAL A 80 -4.67 25.13 12.02
CA VAL A 80 -5.44 25.45 10.81
C VAL A 80 -4.60 26.36 9.91
N ASP A 81 -3.60 25.79 9.25
CA ASP A 81 -2.83 26.49 8.23
C ASP A 81 -3.70 26.64 6.97
N LYS A 82 -4.14 27.89 6.70
CA LYS A 82 -4.95 28.19 5.51
C LYS A 82 -4.15 28.21 4.21
N VAL A 83 -2.82 28.15 4.27
CA VAL A 83 -1.97 28.20 3.07
C VAL A 83 -2.11 26.91 2.27
N LEU A 84 -2.48 27.08 1.01
CA LEU A 84 -2.58 25.98 0.04
C LEU A 84 -1.22 25.75 -0.61
N TYR A 85 -0.72 24.51 -0.54
CA TYR A 85 0.51 24.10 -1.21
C TYR A 85 0.16 23.21 -2.40
N GLY A 86 0.28 23.75 -3.61
CA GLY A 86 0.03 23.03 -4.85
C GLY A 86 -1.45 22.70 -5.09
N GLN A 87 -1.70 21.72 -5.94
CA GLN A 87 -3.03 21.31 -6.39
C GLN A 87 -3.71 20.40 -5.35
N VAL A 88 -4.48 20.96 -4.40
CA VAL A 88 -5.17 20.19 -3.35
C VAL A 88 -6.51 19.70 -3.88
N ARG A 89 -6.67 18.37 -4.03
CA ARG A 89 -7.91 17.71 -4.48
C ARG A 89 -9.00 17.77 -3.43
N ALA A 90 -8.64 17.47 -2.19
CA ALA A 90 -9.53 17.49 -1.05
C ALA A 90 -8.76 17.93 0.19
N ARG A 91 -9.36 18.77 1.02
CA ARG A 91 -8.89 19.23 2.31
C ARG A 91 -9.85 18.77 3.38
N PHE A 92 -9.34 18.06 4.38
CA PHE A 92 -10.08 17.64 5.56
C PHE A 92 -9.53 18.40 6.76
N PHE A 93 -10.37 19.06 7.55
CA PHE A 93 -9.89 19.84 8.67
C PHE A 93 -10.90 19.90 9.83
N ASN A 94 -10.39 20.15 11.02
CA ASN A 94 -11.13 20.54 12.21
C ASN A 94 -10.36 21.68 12.91
N GLU A 95 -10.71 22.03 14.13
CA GLU A 95 -10.06 23.13 14.87
C GLU A 95 -8.57 22.89 15.15
N GLU A 96 -8.12 21.61 15.22
CA GLU A 96 -6.77 21.24 15.64
C GLU A 96 -5.87 20.76 14.49
N PHE A 97 -6.45 20.13 13.45
CA PHE A 97 -5.70 19.41 12.42
C PHE A 97 -6.21 19.69 11.02
N LEU A 98 -5.30 19.58 10.09
CA LEU A 98 -5.57 19.67 8.66
C LEU A 98 -4.90 18.52 7.90
N ALA A 99 -5.59 17.95 6.90
CA ALA A 99 -5.08 16.93 6.00
C ALA A 99 -5.38 17.31 4.54
N ASP A 100 -4.35 17.60 3.75
CA ASP A 100 -4.43 17.90 2.33
C ASP A 100 -4.11 16.70 1.47
N LEU A 101 -5.01 16.36 0.55
CA LEU A 101 -4.83 15.33 -0.47
C LEU A 101 -4.45 15.95 -1.81
N ARG A 102 -3.35 15.50 -2.40
CA ARG A 102 -2.87 15.96 -3.71
C ARG A 102 -2.63 14.79 -4.65
N GLY A 103 -3.02 14.95 -5.92
CA GLY A 103 -2.74 14.01 -7.01
C GLY A 103 -3.20 12.56 -6.83
N PRO A 104 -4.33 12.26 -6.14
CA PRO A 104 -4.83 10.91 -6.05
C PRO A 104 -5.33 10.42 -7.40
N THR A 105 -5.27 9.09 -7.62
CA THR A 105 -5.93 8.45 -8.77
C THR A 105 -7.44 8.34 -8.54
N ILE A 106 -7.86 8.05 -7.30
CA ILE A 106 -9.27 7.99 -6.90
C ILE A 106 -9.46 8.84 -5.64
N CYS A 107 -10.49 9.67 -5.66
CA CYS A 107 -11.04 10.38 -4.51
C CYS A 107 -12.53 10.53 -4.79
N GLU A 108 -13.35 9.76 -4.08
CA GLU A 108 -14.79 9.66 -4.31
C GLU A 108 -15.53 9.40 -2.99
N VAL A 109 -16.81 9.74 -2.95
CA VAL A 109 -17.70 9.39 -1.84
C VAL A 109 -18.64 8.28 -2.30
N ILE A 110 -18.68 7.20 -1.53
CA ILE A 110 -19.43 5.97 -1.85
C ILE A 110 -20.26 5.52 -0.65
N ASP A 111 -21.30 4.75 -0.93
CA ASP A 111 -22.15 4.13 0.08
C ASP A 111 -21.56 2.84 0.64
N ARG A 112 -22.23 2.28 1.66
CA ARG A 112 -21.84 1.03 2.32
C ARG A 112 -21.85 -0.17 1.37
N LYS A 113 -22.73 -0.20 0.36
CA LYS A 113 -22.82 -1.33 -0.59
C LYS A 113 -21.60 -1.33 -1.50
N ALA A 114 -21.24 -0.15 -2.04
CA ALA A 114 -20.05 0.01 -2.87
C ALA A 114 -18.76 -0.30 -2.10
N VAL A 115 -18.65 0.11 -0.83
CA VAL A 115 -17.50 -0.28 0.03
C VAL A 115 -17.38 -1.79 0.09
N LYS A 116 -18.48 -2.52 0.37
CA LYS A 116 -18.47 -3.98 0.50
C LYS A 116 -18.08 -4.69 -0.80
N VAL A 117 -18.52 -4.19 -1.95
CA VAL A 117 -18.12 -4.71 -3.26
C VAL A 117 -16.61 -4.60 -3.46
N ILE A 118 -16.02 -3.44 -3.11
CA ILE A 118 -14.58 -3.22 -3.22
C ILE A 118 -13.81 -4.11 -2.24
N GLU A 119 -14.26 -4.22 -0.98
CA GLU A 119 -13.63 -5.07 0.04
C GLU A 119 -13.62 -6.55 -0.38
N ASN A 120 -14.73 -7.06 -0.92
CA ASN A 120 -14.85 -8.45 -1.37
C ASN A 120 -13.93 -8.78 -2.56
N ARG A 121 -13.68 -7.81 -3.42
CA ARG A 121 -12.77 -7.96 -4.56
C ARG A 121 -11.31 -8.01 -4.15
N LEU A 122 -10.93 -7.31 -3.08
CA LEU A 122 -9.54 -7.25 -2.64
C LEU A 122 -9.07 -8.59 -2.05
N GLY A 123 -7.84 -8.93 -2.35
CA GLY A 123 -7.15 -10.07 -1.78
C GLY A 123 -6.75 -9.86 -0.33
N PRO A 124 -6.22 -10.91 0.31
CA PRO A 124 -5.62 -10.83 1.64
C PRO A 124 -4.65 -9.68 1.78
N ASP A 125 -4.72 -8.96 2.89
CA ASP A 125 -3.86 -7.82 3.19
C ASP A 125 -2.87 -8.17 4.30
N PRO A 126 -1.55 -8.24 4.01
CA PRO A 126 -0.52 -8.57 5.01
C PRO A 126 -0.39 -7.57 6.16
N THR A 127 -1.03 -6.39 6.06
CA THR A 127 -1.02 -5.40 7.15
C THR A 127 -2.10 -5.63 8.18
N ASN A 128 -3.09 -6.46 7.86
CA ASN A 128 -4.18 -6.81 8.78
C ASN A 128 -3.76 -7.93 9.74
N THR A 129 -4.43 -7.98 10.89
CA THR A 129 -4.31 -9.12 11.82
C THR A 129 -4.97 -10.35 11.21
N ASP A 130 -4.33 -11.51 11.37
CA ASP A 130 -4.82 -12.79 10.86
C ASP A 130 -4.66 -13.90 11.92
N PRO A 131 -5.36 -13.81 13.06
CA PRO A 131 -5.16 -14.72 14.18
C PRO A 131 -5.57 -16.16 13.88
N GLN A 132 -6.47 -16.36 12.92
CA GLN A 132 -6.94 -17.69 12.49
C GLN A 132 -6.23 -18.19 11.23
N GLY A 133 -5.29 -17.42 10.64
CA GLY A 133 -4.59 -17.78 9.42
C GLY A 133 -5.44 -17.78 8.13
N LEU A 134 -6.66 -17.26 8.16
CA LEU A 134 -7.58 -17.28 7.02
C LEU A 134 -7.09 -16.43 5.84
N GLN A 135 -6.45 -15.30 6.12
CA GLN A 135 -5.88 -14.44 5.08
C GLN A 135 -4.70 -15.16 4.41
N LYS A 136 -3.81 -15.75 5.21
CA LYS A 136 -2.69 -16.58 4.73
C LYS A 136 -3.21 -17.72 3.86
N GLN A 137 -4.20 -18.48 4.34
CA GLN A 137 -4.74 -19.63 3.60
C GLN A 137 -5.32 -19.20 2.24
N ARG A 138 -6.11 -18.11 2.19
CA ARG A 138 -6.63 -17.55 0.94
C ARG A 138 -5.54 -17.13 -0.04
N PHE A 139 -4.43 -16.60 0.46
CA PHE A 139 -3.27 -16.26 -0.37
C PHE A 139 -2.65 -17.52 -0.97
N LEU A 140 -2.39 -18.54 -0.13
CA LEU A 140 -1.82 -19.82 -0.57
C LEU A 140 -2.65 -20.45 -1.68
N GLU A 141 -3.97 -20.56 -1.49
CA GLU A 141 -4.90 -21.15 -2.46
C GLU A 141 -4.88 -20.40 -3.80
N ARG A 142 -4.89 -19.05 -3.77
CA ARG A 142 -4.87 -18.23 -4.98
C ARG A 142 -3.56 -18.35 -5.77
N VAL A 143 -2.45 -18.48 -5.07
CA VAL A 143 -1.14 -18.63 -5.72
C VAL A 143 -0.99 -20.04 -6.26
N SER A 144 -1.23 -21.07 -5.46
CA SER A 144 -1.01 -22.48 -5.84
C SER A 144 -1.93 -22.96 -6.97
N SER A 145 -3.09 -22.33 -7.15
CA SER A 145 -4.02 -22.64 -8.26
C SER A 145 -3.69 -21.90 -9.57
N SER A 146 -2.72 -20.98 -9.58
CA SER A 146 -2.49 -20.10 -10.72
C SER A 146 -1.30 -20.52 -11.59
N SER A 147 -1.50 -20.55 -12.90
CA SER A 147 -0.42 -20.71 -13.89
C SER A 147 0.34 -19.41 -14.19
N SER A 148 -0.10 -18.28 -13.67
CA SER A 148 0.58 -16.99 -13.88
C SER A 148 1.90 -16.93 -13.11
N PRO A 149 2.91 -16.21 -13.64
CA PRO A 149 4.16 -15.95 -12.93
C PRO A 149 3.94 -15.28 -11.57
N ILE A 150 4.69 -15.72 -10.56
CA ILE A 150 4.56 -15.17 -9.19
C ILE A 150 4.80 -13.66 -9.14
N GLY A 151 5.68 -13.13 -9.99
CA GLY A 151 5.91 -11.70 -10.10
C GLY A 151 4.68 -10.91 -10.59
N ILE A 152 3.79 -11.53 -11.37
CA ILE A 152 2.49 -10.95 -11.77
C ILE A 152 1.48 -11.12 -10.66
N LEU A 153 1.41 -12.29 -10.02
CA LEU A 153 0.47 -12.56 -8.93
C LEU A 153 0.64 -11.59 -7.75
N LEU A 154 1.87 -11.28 -7.37
CA LEU A 154 2.14 -10.30 -6.30
C LEU A 154 1.74 -8.86 -6.64
N MET A 155 1.54 -8.52 -7.90
CA MET A 155 1.00 -7.22 -8.32
C MET A 155 -0.51 -7.18 -8.41
N ASN A 156 -1.16 -8.34 -8.50
CA ASN A 156 -2.61 -8.45 -8.58
C ASN A 156 -3.22 -8.24 -7.18
N GLN A 157 -3.95 -7.12 -7.02
CA GLN A 157 -4.56 -6.74 -5.75
C GLN A 157 -5.72 -7.67 -5.32
N GLU A 158 -6.18 -8.56 -6.19
CA GLU A 158 -7.15 -9.62 -5.87
C GLU A 158 -6.46 -10.84 -5.27
N VAL A 159 -5.19 -11.11 -5.62
CA VAL A 159 -4.39 -12.22 -5.08
C VAL A 159 -3.82 -11.84 -3.71
N ILE A 160 -3.17 -10.69 -3.63
CA ILE A 160 -2.62 -10.10 -2.41
C ILE A 160 -2.74 -8.58 -2.48
N SER A 161 -3.42 -7.97 -1.52
CA SER A 161 -3.61 -6.53 -1.54
C SER A 161 -2.47 -5.80 -0.82
N GLY A 162 -2.17 -4.59 -1.28
CA GLY A 162 -1.15 -3.72 -0.67
C GLY A 162 0.26 -3.86 -1.22
N ILE A 163 0.65 -5.03 -1.73
CA ILE A 163 1.95 -5.22 -2.38
C ILE A 163 2.02 -4.40 -3.67
N GLY A 164 3.14 -3.73 -3.87
CA GLY A 164 3.45 -3.01 -5.08
C GLY A 164 4.82 -3.40 -5.63
N ASN A 165 5.35 -2.53 -6.47
CA ASN A 165 6.54 -2.87 -7.25
C ASN A 165 7.81 -3.02 -6.40
N VAL A 166 7.89 -2.29 -5.28
CA VAL A 166 9.04 -2.40 -4.35
C VAL A 166 8.98 -3.72 -3.62
N TYR A 167 7.86 -3.96 -2.91
CA TYR A 167 7.74 -5.21 -2.16
C TYR A 167 7.80 -6.45 -3.05
N ARG A 168 7.18 -6.43 -4.25
CA ARG A 168 7.28 -7.54 -5.21
C ARG A 168 8.74 -7.92 -5.50
N ALA A 169 9.55 -6.96 -5.88
CA ALA A 169 10.95 -7.21 -6.24
C ALA A 169 11.76 -7.71 -5.05
N GLU A 170 11.58 -7.09 -3.90
CA GLU A 170 12.36 -7.37 -2.70
C GLU A 170 11.97 -8.68 -2.01
N ILE A 171 10.67 -9.00 -1.92
CA ILE A 171 10.19 -10.26 -1.32
C ILE A 171 10.68 -11.44 -2.16
N LEU A 172 10.54 -11.40 -3.48
CA LEU A 172 11.01 -12.47 -4.36
C LEU A 172 12.52 -12.63 -4.31
N PHE A 173 13.28 -11.54 -4.22
CA PHE A 173 14.73 -11.61 -4.04
C PHE A 173 15.11 -12.27 -2.69
N ARG A 174 14.42 -11.92 -1.61
CA ARG A 174 14.66 -12.46 -0.27
C ARG A 174 14.35 -13.93 -0.20
N ALA A 175 13.25 -14.35 -0.79
CA ALA A 175 12.84 -15.75 -0.93
C ALA A 175 13.67 -16.55 -1.97
N GLN A 176 14.56 -15.90 -2.72
CA GLN A 176 15.36 -16.50 -3.79
C GLN A 176 14.52 -17.17 -4.90
N ILE A 177 13.32 -16.68 -5.12
CA ILE A 177 12.38 -17.21 -6.12
C ILE A 177 12.43 -16.35 -7.38
N SER A 178 12.58 -17.02 -8.53
CA SER A 178 12.47 -16.35 -9.83
C SER A 178 11.07 -15.75 -10.00
N PRO A 179 10.97 -14.47 -10.42
CA PRO A 179 9.68 -13.84 -10.67
C PRO A 179 8.87 -14.50 -11.78
N HIS A 180 9.49 -15.33 -12.60
CA HIS A 180 8.90 -16.01 -13.75
C HIS A 180 8.27 -17.36 -13.42
N VAL A 181 8.59 -17.94 -12.27
CA VAL A 181 8.00 -19.22 -11.86
C VAL A 181 6.50 -19.07 -11.69
N SER A 182 5.73 -20.02 -12.25
CA SER A 182 4.27 -20.03 -12.10
C SER A 182 3.86 -20.30 -10.65
N GLY A 183 2.76 -19.70 -10.19
CA GLY A 183 2.28 -19.91 -8.84
C GLY A 183 2.10 -21.38 -8.48
N LYS A 184 1.52 -22.17 -9.41
CA LYS A 184 1.30 -23.63 -9.21
C LYS A 184 2.57 -24.47 -9.14
N SER A 185 3.71 -23.94 -9.60
CA SER A 185 5.00 -24.64 -9.54
C SER A 185 5.75 -24.37 -8.23
N LEU A 186 5.26 -23.45 -7.41
CA LEU A 186 5.85 -23.18 -6.10
C LEU A 186 5.38 -24.21 -5.08
N THR A 187 6.28 -24.58 -4.17
CA THR A 187 5.88 -25.41 -3.02
C THR A 187 5.06 -24.60 -2.03
N ARG A 188 4.33 -25.29 -1.17
CA ARG A 188 3.54 -24.65 -0.11
C ARG A 188 4.43 -23.77 0.79
N GLU A 189 5.61 -24.28 1.15
CA GLU A 189 6.58 -23.62 2.01
C GLU A 189 7.10 -22.32 1.37
N GLN A 190 7.38 -22.33 0.08
CA GLN A 190 7.79 -21.13 -0.67
C GLN A 190 6.69 -20.04 -0.67
N ILE A 191 5.43 -20.45 -0.86
CA ILE A 191 4.31 -19.50 -0.84
C ILE A 191 4.11 -18.96 0.59
N GLU A 192 4.25 -19.79 1.62
CA GLU A 192 4.18 -19.39 3.02
C GLU A 192 5.30 -18.43 3.41
N GLU A 193 6.51 -18.63 2.90
CA GLU A 193 7.63 -17.72 3.10
C GLU A 193 7.34 -16.33 2.49
N ILE A 194 6.84 -16.30 1.25
CA ILE A 194 6.41 -15.04 0.59
C ILE A 194 5.38 -14.28 1.46
N TRP A 195 4.37 -14.99 2.00
CA TRP A 195 3.37 -14.36 2.86
C TRP A 195 3.99 -13.83 4.15
N THR A 196 4.77 -14.64 4.83
CA THR A 196 5.40 -14.31 6.12
C THR A 196 6.33 -13.11 5.98
N ASP A 197 7.14 -13.07 4.92
CA ASP A 197 8.03 -11.95 4.65
C ASP A 197 7.25 -10.68 4.24
N SER A 198 6.15 -10.83 3.51
CA SER A 198 5.24 -9.73 3.21
C SER A 198 4.69 -9.08 4.50
N VAL A 199 4.20 -9.87 5.43
CA VAL A 199 3.71 -9.40 6.74
C VAL A 199 4.82 -8.69 7.51
N LYS A 200 6.02 -9.31 7.61
CA LYS A 200 7.19 -8.76 8.29
C LYS A 200 7.59 -7.40 7.73
N LEU A 201 7.80 -7.33 6.42
CA LEU A 201 8.31 -6.11 5.77
C LEU A 201 7.27 -4.97 5.77
N MET A 202 6.00 -5.29 5.54
CA MET A 202 4.95 -4.28 5.58
C MET A 202 4.72 -3.77 7.01
N LYS A 203 4.83 -4.61 8.04
CA LYS A 203 4.80 -4.19 9.45
C LYS A 203 5.93 -3.20 9.78
N VAL A 204 7.15 -3.47 9.29
CA VAL A 204 8.28 -2.52 9.40
C VAL A 204 7.96 -1.22 8.67
N GLY A 205 7.41 -1.29 7.45
CA GLY A 205 6.98 -0.12 6.69
C GLY A 205 5.94 0.73 7.42
N VAL A 206 4.94 0.08 8.04
CA VAL A 206 3.93 0.75 8.88
C VAL A 206 4.57 1.44 10.08
N ALA A 207 5.50 0.80 10.76
CA ALA A 207 6.16 1.35 11.95
C ALA A 207 7.08 2.53 11.60
N THR A 208 7.91 2.39 10.56
CA THR A 208 8.98 3.34 10.24
C THR A 208 8.60 4.42 9.22
N GLY A 209 7.60 4.14 8.37
CA GLY A 209 7.25 4.98 7.20
C GLY A 209 8.13 4.72 5.97
N PHE A 210 9.03 3.75 6.03
CA PHE A 210 9.97 3.44 4.94
C PHE A 210 9.89 1.98 4.52
N MET A 211 10.03 1.73 3.21
CA MET A 211 10.18 0.39 2.66
C MET A 211 11.66 -0.01 2.76
N THR A 212 12.07 -0.46 3.93
CA THR A 212 13.39 -1.04 4.16
C THR A 212 13.23 -2.55 4.15
N THR A 213 13.97 -3.24 3.27
CA THR A 213 13.82 -4.68 3.01
C THR A 213 15.11 -5.45 3.33
N ARG A 214 16.24 -4.75 3.40
CA ARG A 214 17.51 -5.34 3.80
C ARG A 214 17.49 -5.72 5.27
N GLU A 215 17.83 -6.99 5.56
CA GLU A 215 17.80 -7.57 6.91
C GLU A 215 18.66 -6.78 7.91
N ASP A 216 19.88 -6.41 7.49
CA ASP A 216 20.84 -5.64 8.29
C ASP A 216 20.41 -4.19 8.58
N ARG A 217 19.33 -3.74 7.94
CA ARG A 217 18.84 -2.35 7.98
C ARG A 217 17.43 -2.20 8.56
N LEU A 218 16.70 -3.28 8.80
CA LEU A 218 15.28 -3.23 9.20
C LEU A 218 15.01 -2.38 10.45
N LYS A 219 15.92 -2.36 11.41
CA LYS A 219 15.78 -1.64 12.68
C LYS A 219 16.54 -0.29 12.71
N LYS A 220 17.14 0.13 11.60
CA LYS A 220 17.99 1.32 11.54
C LYS A 220 17.38 2.40 10.67
N ARG A 221 17.60 3.68 11.03
CA ARG A 221 17.34 4.79 10.12
C ARG A 221 18.31 4.71 8.95
N THR A 222 17.81 4.38 7.76
CA THR A 222 18.64 4.01 6.61
C THR A 222 18.45 5.01 5.47
N LYS A 223 19.54 5.43 4.82
CA LYS A 223 19.50 6.24 3.60
C LYS A 223 18.71 5.49 2.51
N LYS A 224 18.03 6.21 1.65
CA LYS A 224 17.16 5.62 0.61
C LYS A 224 17.89 4.62 -0.27
N ALA A 225 19.14 4.89 -0.63
CA ALA A 225 19.97 4.03 -1.48
C ALA A 225 20.29 2.66 -0.83
N ASP A 226 20.27 2.59 0.52
CA ASP A 226 20.68 1.40 1.27
C ASP A 226 19.51 0.54 1.74
N ARG A 227 18.27 0.87 1.34
CA ARG A 227 17.08 0.20 1.87
C ARG A 227 16.79 -1.14 1.22
N ASN A 228 17.16 -1.30 -0.05
CA ASN A 228 16.71 -2.38 -0.91
C ASN A 228 17.87 -3.23 -1.42
N TYR A 229 17.59 -4.50 -1.74
CA TYR A 229 18.53 -5.41 -2.37
C TYR A 229 18.62 -5.23 -3.88
N VAL A 230 17.47 -5.14 -4.56
CA VAL A 230 17.39 -5.10 -6.04
C VAL A 230 16.60 -3.92 -6.58
N TYR A 231 15.60 -3.41 -5.87
CA TYR A 231 14.73 -2.36 -6.39
C TYR A 231 15.49 -1.06 -6.68
N LYS A 232 15.45 -0.61 -7.95
CA LYS A 232 16.20 0.55 -8.49
C LYS A 232 17.72 0.42 -8.32
N ARG A 233 18.21 -0.79 -8.46
CA ARG A 233 19.65 -1.07 -8.44
C ARG A 233 20.12 -1.80 -9.70
N GLU A 234 19.40 -1.63 -10.81
CA GLU A 234 19.78 -2.17 -12.11
C GLU A 234 21.23 -1.79 -12.48
N GLY A 235 21.96 -2.73 -13.03
CA GLY A 235 23.38 -2.57 -13.40
C GLY A 235 24.37 -2.52 -12.24
N GLN A 236 23.89 -2.52 -10.98
CA GLN A 236 24.75 -2.58 -9.79
C GLN A 236 25.03 -4.04 -9.40
N LYS A 237 26.15 -4.25 -8.72
CA LYS A 237 26.46 -5.56 -8.13
C LYS A 237 25.42 -5.97 -7.09
N CYS A 238 24.92 -7.19 -7.22
CA CYS A 238 24.05 -7.80 -6.22
C CYS A 238 24.78 -7.89 -4.89
N LEU A 239 24.10 -7.49 -3.80
CA LEU A 239 24.67 -7.50 -2.45
C LEU A 239 24.84 -8.90 -1.86
N ARG A 240 24.32 -9.95 -2.53
CA ARG A 240 24.41 -11.35 -2.07
C ARG A 240 25.43 -12.15 -2.90
N CYS A 241 25.33 -12.15 -4.23
CA CYS A 241 26.15 -12.99 -5.10
C CYS A 241 27.19 -12.22 -5.94
N GLY A 242 27.17 -10.89 -5.92
CA GLY A 242 28.09 -10.06 -6.73
C GLY A 242 27.72 -9.94 -8.23
N GLY A 243 26.81 -10.74 -8.74
CA GLY A 243 26.29 -10.64 -10.11
C GLY A 243 25.50 -9.34 -10.33
N LEU A 244 25.16 -9.01 -11.57
CA LEU A 244 24.46 -7.77 -11.89
C LEU A 244 22.95 -7.89 -11.63
N VAL A 245 22.37 -6.90 -10.95
CA VAL A 245 20.92 -6.75 -10.84
C VAL A 245 20.35 -6.36 -12.21
N GLN A 246 19.38 -7.12 -12.67
CA GLN A 246 18.72 -6.92 -13.96
C GLN A 246 17.41 -6.15 -13.82
N ILE A 247 16.98 -5.56 -14.94
CA ILE A 247 15.69 -4.88 -15.10
C ILE A 247 15.02 -5.38 -16.36
N GLU A 248 13.72 -5.63 -16.28
CA GLU A 248 12.87 -5.97 -17.42
C GLU A 248 11.45 -5.40 -17.24
N LEU A 249 10.63 -5.53 -18.26
CA LEU A 249 9.20 -5.20 -18.17
C LEU A 249 8.39 -6.48 -17.90
N MET A 250 7.63 -6.48 -16.81
CA MET A 250 6.66 -7.52 -16.49
C MET A 250 5.31 -6.87 -16.18
N ALA A 251 4.28 -7.19 -16.97
CA ALA A 251 2.94 -6.60 -16.88
C ALA A 251 2.99 -5.05 -16.78
N THR A 252 3.64 -4.40 -17.74
CA THR A 252 3.80 -2.93 -17.86
C THR A 252 4.59 -2.26 -16.74
N ARG A 253 5.20 -3.02 -15.82
CA ARG A 253 5.97 -2.50 -14.69
C ARG A 253 7.43 -2.97 -14.76
N LYS A 254 8.36 -2.07 -14.43
CA LYS A 254 9.77 -2.40 -14.28
C LYS A 254 9.93 -3.44 -13.17
N LEU A 255 10.43 -4.62 -13.49
CA LEU A 255 10.83 -5.65 -12.55
C LEU A 255 12.33 -5.55 -12.33
N TYR A 256 12.76 -5.58 -11.09
CA TYR A 256 14.16 -5.61 -10.68
C TYR A 256 14.44 -6.93 -10.00
N TRP A 257 15.46 -7.67 -10.44
CA TRP A 257 15.77 -8.99 -9.91
C TRP A 257 17.23 -9.36 -10.13
N CYS A 258 17.71 -10.40 -9.47
CA CYS A 258 19.06 -10.93 -9.63
C CYS A 258 19.00 -12.38 -10.13
N PRO A 259 19.38 -12.67 -11.38
CA PRO A 259 19.31 -14.04 -11.91
C PRO A 259 20.26 -15.02 -11.22
N GLY A 260 21.34 -14.54 -10.62
CA GLY A 260 22.23 -15.40 -9.83
C GLY A 260 21.74 -15.75 -8.42
N CYS A 261 20.64 -15.12 -7.95
CA CYS A 261 20.06 -15.41 -6.63
C CYS A 261 18.61 -15.91 -6.69
N GLN A 262 17.93 -15.75 -7.81
CA GLN A 262 16.50 -16.04 -7.98
C GLN A 262 16.35 -17.08 -9.10
N PHE A 263 16.07 -18.31 -8.76
CA PHE A 263 15.97 -19.46 -9.65
C PHE A 263 14.67 -20.25 -9.43
#